data_d9efe62500ebd02995468797510c36e1
#
_entry.id   d9efe62500ebd02995468797510c36e1
#
_cell.length_a   1.000
_cell.length_b   1.000
_cell.length_c   1.000
_cell.angle_alpha   90.00
_cell.angle_beta   90.00
_cell.angle_gamma   90.00
#
_symmetry.space_group_name_H-M   'P 1'
#
loop_
_entity.id
_entity.type
_entity.pdbx_description
1 polymer ?
#
loop_
_entity_poly.entity_id
_entity_poly.type
_entity_poly.pdbx_seq_one_letter_code
_entity_poly.pdbx_strand_id
1 'polypeptide(L)'
;MSSETSDTLDQAMVRSSGLDTLLRDLTDRAVQEVPGAEACSITVRRAGRLLTLAGSDGMPSGLDLRQYENGSGPCVDAAETGEEQYAPDLAEESRWPSYTEYALSAGVRCALAVPVAVEGESGAAINLYGVRAGALGPGRDAARAFAARAGDAIDVALRIERRRQSAADVRTALLSRSVIDQAIGILMARERIDARIALERLRRASQDRNVKLRDLCGQLVARVSAPDSRRGT
;
A
#
# COMPACT_ATOMS: atom_id res chain seq x y z
N MET A 1 -29.19 -6.58 -5.41
CA MET A 1 -27.83 -6.91 -5.90
C MET A 1 -26.78 -5.85 -5.55
N SER A 2 -27.10 -4.85 -4.73
CA SER A 2 -26.12 -3.81 -4.28
C SER A 2 -25.50 -4.09 -2.91
N SER A 3 -25.94 -5.11 -2.16
CA SER A 3 -25.45 -5.33 -0.79
C SER A 3 -24.14 -6.12 -0.71
N GLU A 4 -23.89 -7.07 -1.61
CA GLU A 4 -22.67 -7.89 -1.56
C GLU A 4 -21.40 -7.15 -2.02
N THR A 5 -21.54 -6.19 -2.94
CA THR A 5 -20.42 -5.35 -3.39
C THR A 5 -20.07 -4.29 -2.36
N SER A 6 -21.06 -3.80 -1.61
CA SER A 6 -20.87 -2.87 -0.49
C SER A 6 -20.18 -3.57 0.68
N ASP A 7 -20.60 -4.79 1.01
CA ASP A 7 -20.04 -5.59 2.11
C ASP A 7 -18.55 -5.95 1.88
N THR A 8 -18.15 -6.19 0.61
CA THR A 8 -16.74 -6.45 0.26
C THR A 8 -15.87 -5.19 0.30
N LEU A 9 -16.42 -4.04 -0.08
CA LEU A 9 -15.74 -2.74 0.03
C LEU A 9 -15.63 -2.29 1.47
N ASP A 10 -16.71 -2.39 2.26
CA ASP A 10 -16.69 -2.06 3.69
C ASP A 10 -15.77 -2.98 4.49
N GLN A 11 -15.72 -4.29 4.18
CA GLN A 11 -14.75 -5.21 4.77
C GLN A 11 -13.31 -4.94 4.34
N ALA A 12 -13.05 -4.48 3.11
CA ALA A 12 -11.74 -4.06 2.66
C ALA A 12 -11.31 -2.76 3.36
N MET A 13 -12.20 -1.79 3.52
CA MET A 13 -11.94 -0.54 4.25
C MET A 13 -11.72 -0.77 5.74
N VAL A 14 -12.51 -1.61 6.41
CA VAL A 14 -12.30 -1.98 7.83
C VAL A 14 -11.01 -2.78 8.03
N ARG A 15 -10.54 -3.51 7.02
CA ARG A 15 -9.30 -4.31 7.09
C ARG A 15 -8.05 -3.49 6.80
N SER A 16 -8.13 -2.48 5.93
CA SER A 16 -7.05 -1.52 5.75
C SER A 16 -6.94 -0.60 6.98
N SER A 17 -8.05 -0.24 7.62
CA SER A 17 -8.06 0.62 8.81
C SER A 17 -7.20 0.09 9.97
N GLY A 18 -7.11 -1.23 10.18
CA GLY A 18 -6.33 -1.81 11.29
C GLY A 18 -4.82 -1.68 11.11
N LEU A 19 -4.30 -1.90 9.90
CA LEU A 19 -2.87 -1.72 9.59
C LEU A 19 -2.52 -0.22 9.55
N ASP A 20 -3.34 0.58 8.88
CA ASP A 20 -3.14 2.01 8.78
C ASP A 20 -3.18 2.68 10.17
N THR A 21 -4.09 2.24 11.05
CA THR A 21 -4.14 2.70 12.44
C THR A 21 -2.89 2.33 13.20
N LEU A 22 -2.45 1.05 13.13
CA LEU A 22 -1.22 0.62 13.81
C LEU A 22 0.02 1.41 13.35
N LEU A 23 0.16 1.60 12.03
CA LEU A 23 1.31 2.32 11.48
C LEU A 23 1.27 3.81 11.87
N ARG A 24 0.08 4.41 11.92
CA ARG A 24 -0.10 5.79 12.38
C ARG A 24 0.20 5.92 13.87
N ASP A 25 -0.31 5.01 14.71
CA ASP A 25 0.01 4.95 16.12
C ASP A 25 1.53 4.83 16.36
N LEU A 26 2.24 4.07 15.51
CA LEU A 26 3.70 4.01 15.57
C LEU A 26 4.37 5.34 15.26
N THR A 27 3.91 6.08 14.23
CA THR A 27 4.48 7.39 13.91
C THR A 27 4.21 8.42 15.00
N ASP A 28 3.01 8.43 15.60
CA ASP A 28 2.67 9.32 16.70
C ASP A 28 3.47 9.00 17.97
N ARG A 29 3.71 7.71 18.25
CA ARG A 29 4.60 7.29 19.34
C ARG A 29 6.05 7.70 19.09
N ALA A 30 6.55 7.63 17.87
CA ALA A 30 7.90 8.09 17.55
C ALA A 30 8.09 9.57 17.90
N VAL A 31 7.09 10.41 17.61
CA VAL A 31 7.10 11.83 17.99
C VAL A 31 7.10 12.02 19.52
N GLN A 32 6.40 11.16 20.25
CA GLN A 32 6.35 11.24 21.73
C GLN A 32 7.62 10.72 22.41
N GLU A 33 8.22 9.64 21.89
CA GLU A 33 9.34 8.95 22.51
C GLU A 33 10.72 9.52 22.11
N VAL A 34 10.82 10.21 20.96
CA VAL A 34 12.08 10.73 20.44
C VAL A 34 12.19 12.25 20.75
N PRO A 35 13.10 12.65 21.64
CA PRO A 35 13.30 14.07 21.96
C PRO A 35 13.61 14.91 20.72
N GLY A 36 12.87 15.98 20.53
CA GLY A 36 13.05 16.93 19.42
C GLY A 36 12.34 16.55 18.13
N ALA A 37 11.65 15.40 18.08
CA ALA A 37 10.80 15.04 16.96
C ALA A 37 9.45 15.78 17.06
N GLU A 38 9.04 16.39 15.97
CA GLU A 38 7.75 17.08 15.84
C GLU A 38 6.87 16.46 14.76
N ALA A 39 7.48 15.68 13.88
CA ALA A 39 6.76 14.83 12.92
C ALA A 39 7.57 13.56 12.60
N CYS A 40 6.87 12.54 12.17
CA CYS A 40 7.45 11.24 11.82
C CYS A 40 6.75 10.64 10.59
N SER A 41 7.49 9.91 9.77
CA SER A 41 6.92 9.02 8.76
C SER A 41 7.62 7.66 8.72
N ILE A 42 6.94 6.67 8.15
CA ILE A 42 7.50 5.33 7.89
C ILE A 42 7.52 5.12 6.39
N THR A 43 8.70 4.88 5.85
CA THR A 43 8.94 4.62 4.43
C THR A 43 9.40 3.18 4.22
N VAL A 44 8.94 2.54 3.15
CA VAL A 44 9.45 1.23 2.70
C VAL A 44 9.77 1.27 1.22
N ARG A 45 10.76 0.46 0.81
CA ARG A 45 11.09 0.22 -0.61
C ARG A 45 10.48 -1.10 -1.04
N ARG A 46 9.46 -1.04 -1.88
CA ARG A 46 8.76 -2.20 -2.42
C ARG A 46 8.82 -2.19 -3.95
N ALA A 47 9.22 -3.32 -4.54
CA ALA A 47 9.37 -3.46 -6.00
C ALA A 47 10.20 -2.32 -6.64
N GLY A 48 11.28 -1.89 -5.98
CA GLY A 48 12.17 -0.83 -6.44
C GLY A 48 11.63 0.60 -6.25
N ARG A 49 10.45 0.79 -5.64
CA ARG A 49 9.84 2.10 -5.40
C ARG A 49 9.71 2.37 -3.91
N LEU A 50 10.00 3.60 -3.50
CA LEU A 50 9.74 4.07 -2.15
C LEU A 50 8.27 4.47 -1.98
N LEU A 51 7.70 4.10 -0.85
CA LEU A 51 6.31 4.37 -0.48
C LEU A 51 6.26 4.77 0.99
N THR A 52 5.52 5.82 1.30
CA THR A 52 5.18 6.18 2.68
C THR A 52 4.02 5.31 3.14
N LEU A 53 4.22 4.54 4.21
CA LEU A 53 3.18 3.70 4.81
C LEU A 53 2.29 4.50 5.75
N ALA A 54 2.87 5.41 6.52
CA ALA A 54 2.17 6.28 7.45
C ALA A 54 2.98 7.55 7.75
N GLY A 55 2.30 8.59 8.19
CA GLY A 55 2.86 9.80 8.76
C GLY A 55 2.06 10.21 9.99
N SER A 56 2.74 10.82 10.97
CA SER A 56 2.12 11.40 12.18
C SER A 56 1.25 12.61 11.85
N ASP A 57 0.36 12.94 12.75
CA ASP A 57 -0.41 14.17 12.66
C ASP A 57 0.53 15.40 12.65
N GLY A 58 0.20 16.39 11.82
CA GLY A 58 1.04 17.58 11.64
C GLY A 58 2.27 17.42 10.75
N MET A 59 2.51 16.21 10.18
CA MET A 59 3.59 16.03 9.21
C MET A 59 3.34 16.91 7.97
N PRO A 60 4.31 17.73 7.53
CA PRO A 60 4.17 18.50 6.30
C PRO A 60 3.98 17.56 5.10
N SER A 61 2.89 17.77 4.36
CA SER A 61 2.60 16.97 3.17
C SER A 61 3.70 17.14 2.12
N GLY A 62 4.10 16.03 1.50
CA GLY A 62 5.05 16.06 0.40
C GLY A 62 6.53 15.96 0.77
N LEU A 63 6.92 15.96 2.06
CA LEU A 63 8.33 15.78 2.46
C LEU A 63 8.94 14.49 1.88
N ASP A 64 8.26 13.37 2.08
CA ASP A 64 8.72 12.09 1.57
C ASP A 64 8.61 12.02 0.05
N LEU A 65 7.50 12.51 -0.51
CA LEU A 65 7.27 12.49 -1.95
C LEU A 65 8.35 13.25 -2.70
N ARG A 66 8.79 14.40 -2.18
CA ARG A 66 9.87 15.20 -2.77
C ARG A 66 11.19 14.42 -2.84
N GLN A 67 11.50 13.61 -1.82
CA GLN A 67 12.66 12.74 -1.83
C GLN A 67 12.54 11.64 -2.90
N TYR A 68 11.34 11.06 -3.04
CA TYR A 68 11.11 9.99 -4.02
C TYR A 68 11.16 10.48 -5.47
N GLU A 69 10.60 11.66 -5.75
CA GLU A 69 10.61 12.27 -7.08
C GLU A 69 12.04 12.59 -7.57
N ASN A 70 12.89 13.02 -6.64
CA ASN A 70 14.27 13.39 -6.96
C ASN A 70 15.26 12.22 -6.79
N GLY A 71 14.82 11.09 -6.23
CA GLY A 71 15.70 9.97 -5.88
C GLY A 71 16.81 10.36 -4.91
N SER A 72 16.60 11.38 -4.06
CA SER A 72 17.63 11.98 -3.23
C SER A 72 17.00 12.59 -1.98
N GLY A 73 17.57 12.26 -0.81
CA GLY A 73 17.10 12.73 0.48
C GLY A 73 17.49 11.77 1.61
N PRO A 74 17.39 12.20 2.88
CA PRO A 74 17.81 11.39 4.01
C PRO A 74 17.10 10.03 4.07
N CYS A 75 15.81 9.94 3.76
CA CYS A 75 15.09 8.67 3.81
C CYS A 75 15.45 7.74 2.64
N VAL A 76 15.75 8.31 1.46
CA VAL A 76 16.22 7.54 0.29
C VAL A 76 17.55 6.91 0.63
N ASP A 77 18.51 7.70 1.09
CA ASP A 77 19.85 7.22 1.41
C ASP A 77 19.82 6.21 2.57
N ALA A 78 19.02 6.46 3.62
CA ALA A 78 18.89 5.50 4.72
C ALA A 78 18.29 4.16 4.27
N ALA A 79 17.27 4.18 3.41
CA ALA A 79 16.66 2.97 2.87
C ALA A 79 17.57 2.24 1.88
N GLU A 80 18.51 2.94 1.21
CA GLU A 80 19.44 2.35 0.26
C GLU A 80 20.69 1.77 0.92
N THR A 81 21.26 2.55 1.83
CA THR A 81 22.56 2.19 2.44
C THR A 81 22.41 1.33 3.70
N GLY A 82 21.23 1.36 4.34
CA GLY A 82 21.03 0.79 5.67
C GLY A 82 21.76 1.57 6.77
N GLU A 83 22.18 2.81 6.50
CA GLU A 83 22.87 3.68 7.44
C GLU A 83 22.00 4.86 7.84
N GLU A 84 22.10 5.27 9.11
CA GLU A 84 21.42 6.45 9.61
C GLU A 84 21.84 7.71 8.87
N GLN A 85 20.87 8.52 8.45
CA GLN A 85 21.13 9.82 7.84
C GLN A 85 20.64 10.93 8.78
N TYR A 86 21.56 11.79 9.20
CA TYR A 86 21.26 12.92 10.08
C TYR A 86 21.68 14.24 9.43
N ALA A 87 20.73 15.16 9.33
CA ALA A 87 20.96 16.56 8.97
C ALA A 87 20.64 17.45 10.18
N PRO A 88 21.64 17.90 10.92
CA PRO A 88 21.42 18.75 12.11
C PRO A 88 20.82 20.10 11.75
N ASP A 89 21.19 20.68 10.63
CA ASP A 89 20.59 21.89 10.09
C ASP A 89 20.44 21.79 8.57
N LEU A 90 19.19 21.73 8.10
CA LEU A 90 18.90 21.66 6.68
C LEU A 90 19.31 22.91 5.90
N ALA A 91 19.50 24.07 6.56
CA ALA A 91 20.00 25.25 5.88
C ALA A 91 21.50 25.18 5.53
N GLU A 92 22.25 24.31 6.21
CA GLU A 92 23.67 24.06 5.96
C GLU A 92 23.92 22.75 5.22
N GLU A 93 22.85 21.99 4.93
CA GLU A 93 22.91 20.67 4.31
C GLU A 93 23.05 20.77 2.80
N SER A 94 24.13 20.21 2.24
CA SER A 94 24.43 20.27 0.82
C SER A 94 24.20 18.94 0.07
N ARG A 95 24.02 17.82 0.78
CA ARG A 95 23.84 16.49 0.17
C ARG A 95 22.57 16.39 -0.67
N TRP A 96 21.48 17.09 -0.24
CA TRP A 96 20.15 16.96 -0.84
C TRP A 96 19.50 18.32 -1.16
N PRO A 97 20.04 19.12 -2.11
CA PRO A 97 19.64 20.52 -2.30
C PRO A 97 18.14 20.69 -2.60
N SER A 98 17.56 19.86 -3.48
CA SER A 98 16.12 19.96 -3.82
C SER A 98 15.20 19.57 -2.67
N TYR A 99 15.63 18.64 -1.81
CA TYR A 99 14.89 18.26 -0.61
C TYR A 99 14.98 19.36 0.47
N THR A 100 16.19 19.89 0.71
CA THR A 100 16.42 20.91 1.74
C THR A 100 15.65 22.18 1.47
N GLU A 101 15.60 22.64 0.22
CA GLU A 101 14.80 23.81 -0.19
C GLU A 101 13.32 23.61 0.16
N TYR A 102 12.75 22.46 -0.19
CA TYR A 102 11.36 22.14 0.10
C TYR A 102 11.11 22.01 1.61
N ALA A 103 11.96 21.25 2.32
CA ALA A 103 11.79 21.02 3.76
C ALA A 103 11.86 22.31 4.57
N LEU A 104 12.78 23.22 4.23
CA LEU A 104 12.88 24.55 4.85
C LEU A 104 11.62 25.38 4.57
N SER A 105 11.07 25.37 3.36
CA SER A 105 9.83 26.05 3.03
C SER A 105 8.63 25.50 3.79
N ALA A 106 8.66 24.23 4.15
CA ALA A 106 7.66 23.54 4.96
C ALA A 106 7.87 23.70 6.49
N GLY A 107 8.88 24.48 6.90
CA GLY A 107 9.18 24.76 8.32
C GLY A 107 10.04 23.71 9.02
N VAL A 108 10.57 22.72 8.29
CA VAL A 108 11.47 21.70 8.85
C VAL A 108 12.90 22.22 8.86
N ARG A 109 13.58 22.10 9.99
CA ARG A 109 14.97 22.61 10.18
C ARG A 109 16.00 21.50 10.37
N CYS A 110 15.61 20.35 10.89
CA CYS A 110 16.49 19.19 10.99
C CYS A 110 15.74 17.90 10.63
N ALA A 111 16.47 16.91 10.15
CA ALA A 111 15.92 15.61 9.74
C ALA A 111 16.82 14.47 10.20
N LEU A 112 16.20 13.38 10.59
CA LEU A 112 16.86 12.13 10.97
C LEU A 112 16.12 10.96 10.32
N ALA A 113 16.77 10.20 9.46
CA ALA A 113 16.25 8.97 8.91
C ALA A 113 17.01 7.79 9.50
N VAL A 114 16.30 6.91 10.18
CA VAL A 114 16.84 5.71 10.80
C VAL A 114 16.40 4.48 10.01
N PRO A 115 17.32 3.69 9.48
CA PRO A 115 16.97 2.48 8.72
C PRO A 115 16.27 1.48 9.63
N VAL A 116 15.32 0.75 9.05
CA VAL A 116 14.55 -0.32 9.71
C VAL A 116 14.71 -1.60 8.92
N ALA A 117 15.06 -2.69 9.60
CA ALA A 117 15.05 -4.02 8.98
C ALA A 117 13.63 -4.53 8.89
N VAL A 118 13.16 -4.81 7.67
CA VAL A 118 11.84 -5.38 7.39
C VAL A 118 11.99 -6.54 6.43
N GLU A 119 11.50 -7.73 6.84
CA GLU A 119 11.64 -8.96 6.05
C GLU A 119 10.89 -8.85 4.71
N GLY A 120 11.59 -9.16 3.62
CA GLY A 120 11.02 -9.16 2.27
C GLY A 120 10.87 -7.77 1.63
N GLU A 121 11.32 -6.71 2.29
CA GLU A 121 11.46 -5.38 1.70
C GLU A 121 12.95 -5.07 1.48
N SER A 122 13.29 -4.36 0.41
CA SER A 122 14.67 -4.06 0.06
C SER A 122 15.25 -2.84 0.78
N GLY A 123 14.47 -2.21 1.65
CA GLY A 123 14.85 -1.07 2.47
C GLY A 123 13.62 -0.46 3.15
N ALA A 124 13.80 0.04 4.36
CA ALA A 124 12.81 0.80 5.09
C ALA A 124 13.50 1.83 5.99
N ALA A 125 12.80 2.91 6.33
CA ALA A 125 13.29 3.93 7.24
C ALA A 125 12.15 4.53 8.06
N ILE A 126 12.46 4.95 9.29
CA ILE A 126 11.67 5.87 10.08
C ILE A 126 12.31 7.24 9.92
N ASN A 127 11.53 8.21 9.46
CA ASN A 127 11.95 9.56 9.22
C ASN A 127 11.39 10.46 10.30
N LEU A 128 12.25 11.23 10.94
CA LEU A 128 11.92 12.15 12.02
C LEU A 128 12.29 13.56 11.60
N TYR A 129 11.42 14.49 11.90
CA TYR A 129 11.54 15.89 11.50
C TYR A 129 11.42 16.82 12.71
N GLY A 130 12.27 17.84 12.76
CA GLY A 130 12.26 18.86 13.80
C GLY A 130 12.29 20.26 13.20
N VAL A 131 11.66 21.23 13.88
CA VAL A 131 11.54 22.63 13.41
C VAL A 131 12.69 23.53 13.89
N ARG A 132 13.63 23.00 14.67
CA ARG A 132 14.82 23.73 15.15
C ARG A 132 16.08 22.97 14.78
N ALA A 133 17.12 23.71 14.38
CA ALA A 133 18.43 23.14 14.12
C ALA A 133 18.93 22.35 15.34
N GLY A 134 19.46 21.16 15.12
CA GLY A 134 20.04 20.28 16.13
C GLY A 134 19.03 19.61 17.08
N ALA A 135 17.72 19.88 16.97
CA ALA A 135 16.72 19.41 17.93
C ALA A 135 16.71 17.87 18.07
N LEU A 136 16.95 17.16 16.98
CA LEU A 136 16.96 15.69 16.98
C LEU A 136 18.26 15.06 17.50
N GLY A 137 19.33 15.85 17.68
CA GLY A 137 20.64 15.36 18.12
C GLY A 137 20.58 14.54 19.40
N PRO A 138 19.97 15.06 20.50
CA PRO A 138 19.84 14.33 21.76
C PRO A 138 18.94 13.09 21.66
N GLY A 139 18.03 13.06 20.69
CA GLY A 139 17.05 11.97 20.48
C GLY A 139 17.55 10.82 19.63
N ARG A 140 18.76 10.86 19.06
CA ARG A 140 19.24 9.85 18.07
C ARG A 140 19.28 8.44 18.64
N ASP A 141 19.73 8.24 19.87
CA ASP A 141 19.75 6.91 20.49
C ASP A 141 18.34 6.38 20.77
N ALA A 142 17.44 7.27 21.20
CA ALA A 142 16.02 6.92 21.34
C ALA A 142 15.39 6.56 20.00
N ALA A 143 15.71 7.28 18.93
CA ALA A 143 15.25 7.00 17.57
C ALA A 143 15.72 5.63 17.07
N ARG A 144 16.99 5.25 17.29
CA ARG A 144 17.52 3.93 16.94
C ARG A 144 16.82 2.81 17.74
N ALA A 145 16.67 3.00 19.04
CA ALA A 145 15.96 2.06 19.89
C ALA A 145 14.49 1.91 19.49
N PHE A 146 13.84 3.01 19.12
CA PHE A 146 12.47 2.99 18.61
C PHE A 146 12.39 2.25 17.27
N ALA A 147 13.28 2.57 16.32
CA ALA A 147 13.32 1.96 14.99
C ALA A 147 13.50 0.43 15.08
N ALA A 148 14.36 -0.05 15.96
CA ALA A 148 14.55 -1.49 16.18
C ALA A 148 13.25 -2.18 16.65
N ARG A 149 12.53 -1.59 17.63
CA ARG A 149 11.25 -2.14 18.11
C ARG A 149 10.12 -2.02 17.08
N ALA A 150 10.08 -0.91 16.37
CA ALA A 150 9.07 -0.66 15.34
C ALA A 150 9.24 -1.58 14.13
N GLY A 151 10.48 -1.96 13.81
CA GLY A 151 10.78 -2.90 12.72
C GLY A 151 10.04 -4.22 12.85
N ASP A 152 10.06 -4.82 14.02
CA ASP A 152 9.34 -6.07 14.30
C ASP A 152 7.82 -5.90 14.10
N ALA A 153 7.25 -4.79 14.59
CA ALA A 153 5.82 -4.51 14.44
C ALA A 153 5.43 -4.24 12.98
N ILE A 154 6.24 -3.48 12.25
CA ILE A 154 6.05 -3.21 10.81
C ILE A 154 6.13 -4.52 10.03
N ASP A 155 7.11 -5.37 10.32
CA ASP A 155 7.29 -6.66 9.63
C ASP A 155 6.08 -7.57 9.82
N VAL A 156 5.62 -7.73 11.05
CA VAL A 156 4.40 -8.51 11.35
C VAL A 156 3.19 -7.95 10.62
N ALA A 157 3.00 -6.63 10.63
CA ALA A 157 1.89 -5.98 9.98
C ALA A 157 1.91 -6.18 8.46
N LEU A 158 3.05 -5.98 7.82
CA LEU A 158 3.22 -6.19 6.37
C LEU A 158 3.07 -7.65 5.97
N ARG A 159 3.53 -8.58 6.80
CA ARG A 159 3.36 -10.03 6.59
C ARG A 159 1.90 -10.45 6.66
N ILE A 160 1.15 -9.92 7.62
CA ILE A 160 -0.30 -10.16 7.72
C ILE A 160 -1.00 -9.64 6.47
N GLU A 161 -0.66 -8.42 6.02
CA GLU A 161 -1.28 -7.82 4.84
C GLU A 161 -0.96 -8.61 3.56
N ARG A 162 0.29 -9.03 3.35
CA ARG A 162 0.68 -9.91 2.23
C ARG A 162 -0.13 -11.22 2.22
N ARG A 163 -0.32 -11.85 3.38
CA ARG A 163 -1.12 -13.07 3.49
C ARG A 163 -2.60 -12.83 3.17
N ARG A 164 -3.15 -11.72 3.64
CA ARG A 164 -4.54 -11.33 3.35
C ARG A 164 -4.75 -11.08 1.87
N GLN A 165 -3.84 -10.35 1.24
CA GLN A 165 -3.90 -10.07 -0.19
C GLN A 165 -3.82 -11.36 -1.01
N SER A 166 -2.89 -12.26 -0.69
CA SER A 166 -2.77 -13.56 -1.36
C SER A 166 -4.04 -14.40 -1.21
N ALA A 167 -4.65 -14.45 -0.02
CA ALA A 167 -5.90 -15.17 0.20
C ALA A 167 -7.07 -14.56 -0.59
N ALA A 168 -7.14 -13.22 -0.67
CA ALA A 168 -8.15 -12.52 -1.48
C ALA A 168 -7.98 -12.80 -2.98
N ASP A 169 -6.72 -12.82 -3.47
CA ASP A 169 -6.42 -13.12 -4.87
C ASP A 169 -6.81 -14.56 -5.23
N VAL A 170 -6.49 -15.54 -4.35
CA VAL A 170 -6.91 -16.94 -4.53
C VAL A 170 -8.43 -17.07 -4.55
N ARG A 171 -9.12 -16.42 -3.61
CA ARG A 171 -10.61 -16.43 -3.56
C ARG A 171 -11.20 -15.84 -4.83
N THR A 172 -10.67 -14.71 -5.30
CA THR A 172 -11.11 -14.06 -6.55
C THR A 172 -10.87 -14.96 -7.76
N ALA A 173 -9.74 -15.66 -7.82
CA ALA A 173 -9.44 -16.61 -8.89
C ALA A 173 -10.41 -17.80 -8.88
N LEU A 174 -10.71 -18.38 -7.71
CA LEU A 174 -11.67 -19.48 -7.57
C LEU A 174 -13.09 -19.06 -7.98
N LEU A 175 -13.58 -17.91 -7.52
CA LEU A 175 -14.89 -17.39 -7.92
C LEU A 175 -14.95 -17.11 -9.42
N SER A 176 -13.88 -16.55 -10.00
CA SER A 176 -13.79 -16.29 -11.43
C SER A 176 -13.85 -17.60 -12.25
N ARG A 177 -13.15 -18.63 -11.77
CA ARG A 177 -13.19 -19.95 -12.41
C ARG A 177 -14.59 -20.57 -12.37
N SER A 178 -15.24 -20.53 -11.21
CA SER A 178 -16.59 -21.04 -11.04
C SER A 178 -17.59 -20.39 -12.01
N VAL A 179 -17.56 -19.06 -12.14
CA VAL A 179 -18.44 -18.31 -13.06
C VAL A 179 -18.12 -18.63 -14.52
N ILE A 180 -16.85 -18.80 -14.88
CA ILE A 180 -16.43 -19.19 -16.24
C ILE A 180 -16.93 -20.62 -16.56
N ASP A 181 -16.76 -21.56 -15.63
CA ASP A 181 -17.22 -22.94 -15.81
C ASP A 181 -18.73 -23.04 -15.98
N GLN A 182 -19.51 -22.25 -15.21
CA GLN A 182 -20.96 -22.13 -15.36
C GLN A 182 -21.33 -21.58 -16.76
N ALA A 183 -20.66 -20.52 -17.21
CA ALA A 183 -20.90 -19.94 -18.52
C ALA A 183 -20.56 -20.91 -19.65
N ILE A 184 -19.48 -21.70 -19.52
CA ILE A 184 -19.13 -22.80 -20.44
C ILE A 184 -20.27 -23.80 -20.49
N GLY A 185 -20.76 -24.28 -19.34
CA GLY A 185 -21.87 -25.23 -19.28
C GLY A 185 -23.14 -24.71 -19.95
N ILE A 186 -23.48 -23.44 -19.77
CA ILE A 186 -24.61 -22.79 -20.42
C ILE A 186 -24.45 -22.81 -21.95
N LEU A 187 -23.28 -22.42 -22.47
CA LEU A 187 -23.00 -22.43 -23.92
C LEU A 187 -23.03 -23.84 -24.49
N MET A 188 -22.40 -24.80 -23.81
CA MET A 188 -22.43 -26.21 -24.23
C MET A 188 -23.87 -26.71 -24.38
N ALA A 189 -24.74 -26.44 -23.40
CA ALA A 189 -26.14 -26.87 -23.43
C ALA A 189 -26.96 -26.17 -24.53
N ARG A 190 -26.74 -24.85 -24.74
CA ARG A 190 -27.50 -24.07 -25.72
C ARG A 190 -27.09 -24.34 -27.16
N GLU A 191 -25.79 -24.52 -27.41
CA GLU A 191 -25.25 -24.57 -28.75
C GLU A 191 -24.78 -25.96 -29.16
N ARG A 192 -24.86 -26.94 -28.24
CA ARG A 192 -24.42 -28.35 -28.45
C ARG A 192 -22.96 -28.45 -28.91
N ILE A 193 -22.09 -27.70 -28.27
CA ILE A 193 -20.66 -27.64 -28.52
C ILE A 193 -19.88 -28.19 -27.31
N ASP A 194 -18.61 -28.53 -27.51
CA ASP A 194 -17.75 -28.98 -26.44
C ASP A 194 -17.20 -27.81 -25.59
N ALA A 195 -16.65 -28.10 -24.40
CA ALA A 195 -16.15 -27.11 -23.45
C ALA A 195 -15.03 -26.24 -24.03
N ARG A 196 -14.16 -26.81 -24.87
CA ARG A 196 -13.05 -26.07 -25.48
C ARG A 196 -13.58 -25.03 -26.45
N ILE A 197 -14.50 -25.39 -27.31
CA ILE A 197 -15.14 -24.47 -28.27
C ILE A 197 -15.92 -23.38 -27.52
N ALA A 198 -16.65 -23.74 -26.44
CA ALA A 198 -17.37 -22.78 -25.60
C ALA A 198 -16.44 -21.75 -24.98
N LEU A 199 -15.30 -22.19 -24.40
CA LEU A 199 -14.31 -21.29 -23.82
C LEU A 199 -13.66 -20.36 -24.86
N GLU A 200 -13.34 -20.88 -26.05
CA GLU A 200 -12.79 -20.06 -27.15
C GLU A 200 -13.76 -18.97 -27.59
N ARG A 201 -15.06 -19.27 -27.68
CA ARG A 201 -16.10 -18.28 -27.99
C ARG A 201 -16.23 -17.20 -26.92
N LEU A 202 -16.23 -17.60 -25.65
CA LEU A 202 -16.28 -16.64 -24.54
C LEU A 202 -15.05 -15.74 -24.53
N ARG A 203 -13.85 -16.27 -24.78
CA ARG A 203 -12.61 -15.47 -24.88
C ARG A 203 -12.66 -14.48 -26.04
N ARG A 204 -13.10 -14.91 -27.22
CA ARG A 204 -13.26 -14.03 -28.37
C ARG A 204 -14.26 -12.90 -28.06
N ALA A 205 -15.44 -13.22 -27.55
CA ALA A 205 -16.44 -12.24 -27.19
C ALA A 205 -15.96 -11.26 -26.09
N SER A 206 -15.11 -11.72 -25.15
CA SER A 206 -14.46 -10.87 -24.14
C SER A 206 -13.48 -9.88 -24.80
N GLN A 207 -12.68 -10.34 -25.75
CA GLN A 207 -11.72 -9.50 -26.49
C GLN A 207 -12.45 -8.48 -27.39
N ASP A 208 -13.44 -8.93 -28.18
CA ASP A 208 -14.21 -8.08 -29.11
C ASP A 208 -14.94 -6.95 -28.38
N ARG A 209 -15.38 -7.19 -27.15
CA ARG A 209 -16.10 -6.21 -26.33
C ARG A 209 -15.20 -5.43 -25.34
N ASN A 210 -13.90 -5.76 -25.31
CA ASN A 210 -12.92 -5.20 -24.36
C ASN A 210 -13.41 -5.26 -22.89
N VAL A 211 -14.01 -6.38 -22.48
CA VAL A 211 -14.45 -6.61 -21.09
C VAL A 211 -13.75 -7.83 -20.53
N LYS A 212 -13.53 -7.87 -19.21
CA LYS A 212 -12.90 -9.03 -18.56
C LYS A 212 -13.75 -10.27 -18.76
N LEU A 213 -13.13 -11.40 -19.08
CA LEU A 213 -13.82 -12.68 -19.34
C LEU A 213 -14.78 -13.07 -18.20
N ARG A 214 -14.36 -12.89 -16.95
CA ARG A 214 -15.20 -13.16 -15.77
C ARG A 214 -16.48 -12.34 -15.75
N ASP A 215 -16.39 -11.07 -16.16
CA ASP A 215 -17.52 -10.13 -16.10
C ASP A 215 -18.52 -10.46 -17.22
N LEU A 216 -18.02 -10.82 -18.42
CA LEU A 216 -18.85 -11.32 -19.50
C LEU A 216 -19.58 -12.62 -19.11
N CYS A 217 -18.85 -13.58 -18.50
CA CYS A 217 -19.42 -14.83 -18.03
C CYS A 217 -20.46 -14.59 -16.93
N GLY A 218 -20.21 -13.69 -15.98
CA GLY A 218 -21.16 -13.30 -14.93
C GLY A 218 -22.46 -12.74 -15.49
N GLN A 219 -22.37 -11.89 -16.51
CA GLN A 219 -23.58 -11.38 -17.20
C GLN A 219 -24.36 -12.49 -17.89
N LEU A 220 -23.68 -13.46 -18.51
CA LEU A 220 -24.34 -14.60 -19.14
C LEU A 220 -25.07 -15.47 -18.10
N VAL A 221 -24.39 -15.82 -17.02
CA VAL A 221 -24.97 -16.62 -15.92
C VAL A 221 -26.16 -15.89 -15.29
N ALA A 222 -26.03 -14.61 -14.98
CA ALA A 222 -27.10 -13.82 -14.40
C ALA A 222 -28.37 -13.77 -15.28
N ARG A 223 -28.21 -13.65 -16.60
CA ARG A 223 -29.33 -13.67 -17.56
C ARG A 223 -30.07 -14.99 -17.60
N VAL A 224 -29.40 -16.09 -17.38
CA VAL A 224 -30.00 -17.44 -17.41
C VAL A 224 -30.63 -17.77 -16.06
N SER A 225 -30.08 -17.26 -14.97
CA SER A 225 -30.57 -17.48 -13.61
C SER A 225 -31.71 -16.53 -13.22
N ALA A 226 -31.98 -15.50 -14.03
CA ALA A 226 -33.13 -14.62 -13.78
C ALA A 226 -34.43 -15.41 -13.96
N PRO A 227 -35.34 -15.42 -13.00
CA PRO A 227 -36.65 -16.08 -13.12
C PRO A 227 -37.41 -15.47 -14.29
N ASP A 228 -37.98 -16.34 -15.15
CA ASP A 228 -38.77 -15.92 -16.30
C ASP A 228 -40.06 -15.24 -15.80
N SER A 229 -40.06 -13.90 -15.76
CA SER A 229 -41.21 -13.08 -15.35
C SER A 229 -42.40 -13.14 -16.34
N ARG A 230 -42.37 -14.06 -17.34
CA ARG A 230 -43.38 -14.22 -18.37
C ARG A 230 -44.29 -15.46 -18.20
N ARG A 231 -44.25 -16.16 -17.05
CA ARG A 231 -45.21 -17.22 -16.75
C ARG A 231 -46.22 -16.72 -15.71
N GLY A 232 -47.15 -15.86 -16.15
CA GLY A 232 -48.24 -15.37 -15.30
C GLY A 232 -49.24 -14.60 -16.16
N THR A 233 -49.96 -15.29 -17.01
CA THR A 233 -51.31 -14.94 -17.49
C THR A 233 -51.99 -16.21 -17.94
#